data_c86d404c0457ef1cbce4d89baefac4dc
#
_entry.id   c86d404c0457ef1cbce4d89baefac4dc
#
_cell.length_a   1.000
_cell.length_b   1.000
_cell.length_c   1.000
_cell.angle_alpha   90.00
_cell.angle_beta   90.00
_cell.angle_gamma   90.00
#
_symmetry.space_group_name_H-M   'P 1'
#
loop_
_entity.id
_entity.type
_entity.pdbx_description
1 polymer ?
#
loop_
_entity_poly.entity_id
_entity_poly.type
_entity_poly.pdbx_seq_one_letter_code
_entity_poly.pdbx_strand_id
1 'polypeptide(L)'
;HAEHQGRWKNREELAERMISLLGQLYREKNIVASVYGRSLINRSVIQILKAHRRTRVMDVELSVVHTYPILEALAKVENIGSAEVDLGKLAVEYKEKGGDINAFVADAVQSLEGNAKTVAHRDVVLYGFGRIGRILARLIISQSGLGRGLNLKAIVVRKSSDGDLEKRASLLRRDSIHGPFSGTISVDEENEAIIANGNFIKVIYASSPAEVDYTAYGINNALVIDNTGKWRDAEGLAQHLKCPGVARVVLTAPSKGEMKNVVYGVNHTDILDEDKIISAASCTTNAITPVLKVLDDKY
;
A
#
# COMPACT_ATOMS: atom_id res chain seq x y z
N HIS A 1 -3.83 2.51 41.82
CA HIS A 1 -4.14 1.35 40.96
C HIS A 1 -5.42 1.62 40.14
N ALA A 2 -6.53 2.06 40.80
CA ALA A 2 -7.81 2.34 40.12
C ALA A 2 -7.71 3.42 39.04
N GLU A 3 -6.91 4.47 39.26
CA GLU A 3 -6.73 5.56 38.29
C GLU A 3 -6.04 5.08 37.00
N HIS A 4 -5.02 4.24 37.09
CA HIS A 4 -4.35 3.68 35.91
C HIS A 4 -5.27 2.76 35.10
N GLN A 5 -6.10 1.96 35.78
CA GLN A 5 -7.10 1.14 35.13
C GLN A 5 -8.19 1.99 34.45
N GLY A 6 -8.65 3.06 35.10
CA GLY A 6 -9.61 4.00 34.52
C GLY A 6 -9.08 4.68 33.24
N ARG A 7 -7.83 5.15 33.28
CA ARG A 7 -7.17 5.72 32.09
C ARG A 7 -7.01 4.72 30.95
N TRP A 8 -6.71 3.46 31.28
CA TRP A 8 -6.60 2.41 30.28
C TRP A 8 -7.96 2.11 29.61
N LYS A 9 -9.01 1.88 30.40
CA LYS A 9 -10.37 1.63 29.91
C LYS A 9 -10.88 2.75 29.00
N ASN A 10 -10.66 4.00 29.38
CA ASN A 10 -11.03 5.15 28.55
C ASN A 10 -10.29 5.15 27.18
N ARG A 11 -9.01 4.85 27.17
CA ARG A 11 -8.23 4.74 25.93
C ARG A 11 -8.69 3.58 25.06
N GLU A 12 -9.00 2.46 25.68
CA GLU A 12 -9.53 1.26 25.00
C GLU A 12 -10.86 1.56 24.33
N GLU A 13 -11.82 2.18 25.06
CA GLU A 13 -13.11 2.60 24.53
C GLU A 13 -12.96 3.58 23.36
N LEU A 14 -12.12 4.59 23.48
CA LEU A 14 -11.87 5.52 22.39
C LEU A 14 -11.28 4.83 21.15
N ALA A 15 -10.36 3.90 21.34
CA ALA A 15 -9.78 3.13 20.23
C ALA A 15 -10.82 2.22 19.55
N GLU A 16 -11.77 1.65 20.30
CA GLU A 16 -12.90 0.89 19.75
C GLU A 16 -13.80 1.78 18.88
N ARG A 17 -14.15 2.97 19.38
CA ARG A 17 -14.95 3.95 18.62
C ARG A 17 -14.21 4.41 17.36
N MET A 18 -12.87 4.58 17.42
CA MET A 18 -12.06 4.92 16.26
C MET A 18 -12.22 3.90 15.13
N ILE A 19 -12.26 2.61 15.43
CA ILE A 19 -12.37 1.55 14.41
C ILE A 19 -13.57 1.77 13.49
N SER A 20 -14.73 2.09 14.06
CA SER A 20 -15.95 2.35 13.29
C SER A 20 -15.80 3.57 12.37
N LEU A 21 -15.33 4.69 12.91
CA LEU A 21 -15.15 5.94 12.16
C LEU A 21 -14.07 5.80 11.06
N LEU A 22 -12.97 5.14 11.37
CA LEU A 22 -11.91 4.84 10.41
C LEU A 22 -12.44 4.02 9.24
N GLY A 23 -13.24 2.99 9.54
CA GLY A 23 -13.86 2.15 8.52
C GLY A 23 -14.88 2.92 7.66
N GLN A 24 -15.66 3.82 8.26
CA GLN A 24 -16.61 4.67 7.54
C GLN A 24 -15.88 5.64 6.59
N LEU A 25 -14.92 6.40 7.09
CA LEU A 25 -14.11 7.33 6.27
C LEU A 25 -13.44 6.62 5.10
N TYR A 26 -12.91 5.43 5.34
CA TYR A 26 -12.29 4.62 4.31
C TYR A 26 -13.28 4.20 3.21
N ARG A 27 -14.44 3.62 3.59
CA ARG A 27 -15.40 3.08 2.62
C ARG A 27 -16.19 4.16 1.87
N GLU A 28 -16.57 5.23 2.56
CA GLU A 28 -17.48 6.24 2.00
C GLU A 28 -16.74 7.39 1.33
N LYS A 29 -15.56 7.76 1.86
CA LYS A 29 -14.81 8.94 1.41
C LYS A 29 -13.41 8.60 0.88
N ASN A 30 -13.03 7.33 0.91
CA ASN A 30 -11.70 6.86 0.52
C ASN A 30 -10.57 7.61 1.25
N ILE A 31 -10.80 7.93 2.54
CA ILE A 31 -9.83 8.59 3.41
C ILE A 31 -9.13 7.54 4.27
N VAL A 32 -7.81 7.60 4.28
CA VAL A 32 -6.95 6.79 5.13
C VAL A 32 -6.39 7.65 6.23
N ALA A 33 -6.80 7.36 7.46
CA ALA A 33 -6.23 8.02 8.63
C ALA A 33 -4.97 7.28 9.11
N SER A 34 -3.96 8.07 9.47
CA SER A 34 -2.68 7.58 9.99
C SER A 34 -2.26 8.33 11.25
N VAL A 35 -1.25 7.84 11.93
CA VAL A 35 -0.53 8.51 13.00
C VAL A 35 0.95 8.42 12.69
N TYR A 36 1.58 9.55 12.37
CA TYR A 36 2.98 9.65 11.93
C TYR A 36 3.31 8.62 10.86
N GLY A 37 2.50 8.63 9.78
CA GLY A 37 2.64 7.75 8.62
C GLY A 37 2.22 6.28 8.84
N ARG A 38 1.71 5.92 10.05
CA ARG A 38 1.21 4.58 10.33
C ARG A 38 -0.29 4.53 10.13
N SER A 39 -0.73 3.86 9.08
CA SER A 39 -2.15 3.66 8.81
C SER A 39 -2.86 2.97 9.96
N LEU A 40 -4.04 3.49 10.33
CA LEU A 40 -4.90 2.95 11.37
C LEU A 40 -6.01 2.05 10.82
N ILE A 41 -6.15 1.97 9.50
CA ILE A 41 -7.19 1.14 8.88
C ILE A 41 -6.92 -0.36 9.11
N ASN A 42 -7.98 -1.13 9.34
CA ASN A 42 -7.91 -2.56 9.63
C ASN A 42 -7.00 -2.92 10.82
N ARG A 43 -6.90 -2.05 11.81
CA ARG A 43 -6.12 -2.28 13.03
C ARG A 43 -7.02 -2.66 14.19
N SER A 44 -6.52 -3.53 15.06
CA SER A 44 -7.16 -3.82 16.34
C SER A 44 -6.97 -2.67 17.33
N VAL A 45 -7.79 -2.63 18.39
CA VAL A 45 -7.65 -1.68 19.51
C VAL A 45 -6.19 -1.58 19.99
N ILE A 46 -5.58 -2.71 20.27
CA ILE A 46 -4.19 -2.76 20.76
C ILE A 46 -3.19 -2.23 19.73
N GLN A 47 -3.41 -2.47 18.44
CA GLN A 47 -2.55 -1.93 17.38
C GLN A 47 -2.68 -0.42 17.25
N ILE A 48 -3.90 0.13 17.39
CA ILE A 48 -4.15 1.57 17.42
C ILE A 48 -3.43 2.21 18.61
N LEU A 49 -3.58 1.67 19.81
CA LEU A 49 -2.88 2.16 21.00
C LEU A 49 -1.36 2.09 20.86
N LYS A 50 -0.83 1.01 20.27
CA LYS A 50 0.60 0.88 19.98
C LYS A 50 1.10 1.89 18.95
N ALA A 51 0.30 2.22 17.93
CA ALA A 51 0.66 3.23 16.93
C ALA A 51 0.89 4.59 17.59
N HIS A 52 -0.01 5.01 18.49
CA HIS A 52 0.13 6.25 19.27
C HIS A 52 1.35 6.22 20.21
N ARG A 53 1.56 5.11 20.93
CA ARG A 53 2.69 4.99 21.85
C ARG A 53 4.05 5.13 21.13
N ARG A 54 4.13 4.71 19.88
CA ARG A 54 5.39 4.74 19.09
C ARG A 54 5.81 6.15 18.70
N THR A 55 4.95 7.16 18.76
CA THR A 55 5.32 8.55 18.47
C THR A 55 6.33 9.10 19.49
N ARG A 56 6.45 8.48 20.67
CA ARG A 56 7.46 8.82 21.68
C ARG A 56 8.90 8.68 21.18
N VAL A 57 9.15 7.84 20.17
CA VAL A 57 10.47 7.72 19.53
C VAL A 57 10.86 9.01 18.80
N MET A 58 9.87 9.84 18.47
CA MET A 58 10.03 11.15 17.83
C MET A 58 9.81 12.31 18.83
N ASP A 59 9.92 12.02 20.13
CA ASP A 59 9.68 12.98 21.23
C ASP A 59 8.26 13.60 21.22
N VAL A 60 7.30 12.91 20.59
CA VAL A 60 5.91 13.34 20.53
C VAL A 60 5.06 12.46 21.44
N GLU A 61 4.47 13.06 22.47
CA GLU A 61 3.56 12.36 23.37
C GLU A 61 2.13 12.46 22.88
N LEU A 62 1.66 11.42 22.16
CA LEU A 62 0.30 11.30 21.66
C LEU A 62 -0.43 10.11 22.28
N SER A 63 -1.75 10.28 22.37
CA SER A 63 -2.70 9.26 22.80
C SER A 63 -3.95 9.35 21.95
N VAL A 64 -4.74 8.29 21.90
CA VAL A 64 -6.07 8.28 21.27
C VAL A 64 -6.98 9.39 21.79
N VAL A 65 -6.78 9.84 23.03
CA VAL A 65 -7.52 10.98 23.63
C VAL A 65 -7.32 12.26 22.80
N HIS A 66 -6.17 12.45 22.20
CA HIS A 66 -5.86 13.65 21.38
C HIS A 66 -6.32 13.50 19.93
N THR A 67 -6.28 12.30 19.38
CA THR A 67 -6.58 12.06 17.97
C THR A 67 -8.03 11.70 17.70
N TYR A 68 -8.73 11.15 18.70
CA TYR A 68 -10.14 10.80 18.55
C TYR A 68 -11.04 12.02 18.23
N PRO A 69 -10.93 13.18 18.91
CA PRO A 69 -11.71 14.36 18.56
C PRO A 69 -11.40 14.90 17.15
N ILE A 70 -10.14 14.79 16.70
CA ILE A 70 -9.74 15.15 15.33
C ILE A 70 -10.43 14.22 14.32
N LEU A 71 -10.47 12.92 14.60
CA LEU A 71 -11.14 11.93 13.75
C LEU A 71 -12.65 12.16 13.68
N GLU A 72 -13.30 12.50 14.81
CA GLU A 72 -14.73 12.85 14.85
C GLU A 72 -15.02 14.10 14.01
N ALA A 73 -14.17 15.11 14.12
CA ALA A 73 -14.30 16.34 13.34
C ALA A 73 -14.12 16.04 11.83
N LEU A 74 -13.10 15.23 11.48
CA LEU A 74 -12.84 14.81 10.10
C LEU A 74 -14.01 14.03 9.49
N ALA A 75 -14.67 13.19 10.28
CA ALA A 75 -15.85 12.44 9.82
C ALA A 75 -17.02 13.33 9.43
N LYS A 76 -17.14 14.51 10.04
CA LYS A 76 -18.20 15.50 9.77
C LYS A 76 -17.94 16.36 8.53
N VAL A 77 -16.68 16.45 8.06
CA VAL A 77 -16.37 17.26 6.87
C VAL A 77 -16.97 16.60 5.64
N GLU A 78 -17.80 17.34 4.92
CA GLU A 78 -18.41 16.91 3.66
C GLU A 78 -17.46 17.22 2.49
N ASN A 79 -17.65 16.53 1.35
CA ASN A 79 -16.95 16.79 0.08
C ASN A 79 -15.40 16.70 0.11
N ILE A 80 -14.85 15.90 1.02
CA ILE A 80 -13.42 15.58 0.99
C ILE A 80 -13.17 14.55 -0.09
N GLY A 81 -12.14 14.79 -0.92
CA GLY A 81 -11.61 13.80 -1.87
C GLY A 81 -10.78 12.71 -1.20
N SER A 82 -10.43 11.69 -2.00
CA SER A 82 -9.54 10.62 -1.56
C SER A 82 -8.21 11.16 -1.03
N ALA A 83 -7.87 10.86 0.21
CA ALA A 83 -6.66 11.38 0.85
C ALA A 83 -6.12 10.48 1.96
N GLU A 84 -4.84 10.66 2.27
CA GLU A 84 -4.25 10.19 3.53
C GLU A 84 -4.15 11.36 4.50
N VAL A 85 -4.76 11.22 5.68
CA VAL A 85 -4.80 12.25 6.71
C VAL A 85 -4.07 11.77 7.96
N ASP A 86 -3.02 12.48 8.37
CA ASP A 86 -2.26 12.16 9.58
C ASP A 86 -2.87 12.83 10.81
N LEU A 87 -3.70 12.06 11.54
CA LEU A 87 -4.37 12.52 12.77
C LEU A 87 -3.36 12.92 13.85
N GLY A 88 -2.18 12.30 13.87
CA GLY A 88 -1.16 12.62 14.87
C GLY A 88 -0.59 14.01 14.65
N LYS A 89 -0.27 14.37 13.42
CA LYS A 89 0.21 15.71 13.08
C LYS A 89 -0.86 16.76 13.34
N LEU A 90 -2.09 16.52 12.89
CA LEU A 90 -3.20 17.43 13.15
C LEU A 90 -3.47 17.65 14.64
N ALA A 91 -3.37 16.60 15.45
CA ALA A 91 -3.56 16.72 16.90
C ALA A 91 -2.47 17.57 17.57
N VAL A 92 -1.22 17.50 17.10
CA VAL A 92 -0.14 18.37 17.57
C VAL A 92 -0.37 19.81 17.18
N GLU A 93 -0.70 20.07 15.92
CA GLU A 93 -1.01 21.42 15.44
C GLU A 93 -2.22 22.05 16.15
N TYR A 94 -3.25 21.25 16.38
CA TYR A 94 -4.42 21.72 17.13
C TYR A 94 -4.09 22.08 18.57
N LYS A 95 -3.22 21.31 19.22
CA LYS A 95 -2.76 21.61 20.59
C LYS A 95 -2.04 22.97 20.67
N GLU A 96 -1.34 23.38 19.63
CA GLU A 96 -0.64 24.66 19.53
C GLU A 96 -1.59 25.81 19.19
N LYS A 97 -2.49 25.61 18.23
CA LYS A 97 -3.38 26.64 17.72
C LYS A 97 -4.63 26.87 18.58
N GLY A 98 -5.19 25.79 19.14
CA GLY A 98 -6.46 25.83 19.89
C GLY A 98 -7.65 26.21 19.02
N GLY A 99 -8.74 26.60 19.67
CA GLY A 99 -9.98 27.06 19.00
C GLY A 99 -11.01 25.97 18.79
N ASP A 100 -11.93 26.19 17.85
CA ASP A 100 -12.95 25.20 17.49
C ASP A 100 -12.34 24.08 16.65
N ILE A 101 -12.46 22.84 17.11
CA ILE A 101 -11.82 21.68 16.49
C ILE A 101 -12.43 21.35 15.12
N ASN A 102 -13.74 21.59 14.92
CA ASN A 102 -14.38 21.29 13.64
C ASN A 102 -13.92 22.29 12.59
N ALA A 103 -13.83 23.58 12.95
CA ALA A 103 -13.32 24.62 12.07
C ALA A 103 -11.83 24.38 11.73
N PHE A 104 -11.03 24.03 12.74
CA PHE A 104 -9.60 23.70 12.52
C PHE A 104 -9.42 22.54 11.54
N VAL A 105 -10.15 21.45 11.73
CA VAL A 105 -10.02 20.27 10.85
C VAL A 105 -10.54 20.58 9.46
N ALA A 106 -11.65 21.29 9.32
CA ALA A 106 -12.18 21.69 8.02
C ALA A 106 -11.16 22.55 7.24
N ASP A 107 -10.54 23.54 7.90
CA ASP A 107 -9.49 24.38 7.31
C ASP A 107 -8.27 23.55 6.90
N ALA A 108 -7.80 22.66 7.77
CA ALA A 108 -6.64 21.82 7.51
C ALA A 108 -6.82 20.87 6.30
N VAL A 109 -8.06 20.46 6.02
CA VAL A 109 -8.36 19.56 4.89
C VAL A 109 -8.98 20.29 3.69
N GLN A 110 -9.13 21.62 3.75
CA GLN A 110 -9.73 22.43 2.69
C GLN A 110 -9.03 22.23 1.33
N SER A 111 -7.73 22.07 1.32
CA SER A 111 -6.97 21.79 0.10
C SER A 111 -7.33 20.44 -0.55
N LEU A 112 -8.02 19.57 0.18
CA LEU A 112 -8.49 18.26 -0.27
C LEU A 112 -9.94 18.33 -0.78
N GLU A 113 -10.63 19.43 -0.54
CA GLU A 113 -11.99 19.68 -1.05
C GLU A 113 -11.96 19.82 -2.58
N GLY A 114 -12.90 19.21 -3.25
CA GLY A 114 -13.01 19.22 -4.71
C GLY A 114 -11.99 18.34 -5.44
N ASN A 115 -11.01 17.79 -4.75
CA ASN A 115 -10.09 16.77 -5.29
C ASN A 115 -10.69 15.35 -5.24
N ALA A 116 -12.00 15.22 -5.33
CA ALA A 116 -12.67 13.96 -5.66
C ALA A 116 -12.30 13.51 -7.09
N LYS A 117 -11.04 13.77 -7.53
CA LYS A 117 -10.47 13.08 -8.67
C LYS A 117 -10.46 11.62 -8.24
N THR A 118 -11.36 10.86 -8.83
CA THR A 118 -11.20 9.42 -8.94
C THR A 118 -9.75 9.20 -9.34
N VAL A 119 -8.91 8.81 -8.36
CA VAL A 119 -7.52 8.48 -8.67
C VAL A 119 -7.61 7.37 -9.67
N ALA A 120 -7.21 7.65 -10.91
CA ALA A 120 -7.28 6.66 -11.97
C ALA A 120 -6.47 5.45 -11.49
N HIS A 121 -7.17 4.37 -11.16
CA HIS A 121 -6.53 3.16 -10.70
C HIS A 121 -5.67 2.61 -11.83
N ARG A 122 -4.40 2.38 -11.53
CA ARG A 122 -3.51 1.70 -12.45
C ARG A 122 -3.56 0.20 -12.16
N ASP A 123 -3.85 -0.57 -13.19
CA ASP A 123 -3.82 -2.01 -13.10
C ASP A 123 -2.39 -2.50 -12.87
N VAL A 124 -2.22 -3.41 -11.93
CA VAL A 124 -0.94 -4.03 -11.59
C VAL A 124 -1.02 -5.52 -11.87
N VAL A 125 -0.01 -6.03 -12.54
CA VAL A 125 0.21 -7.44 -12.78
C VAL A 125 1.53 -7.86 -12.13
N LEU A 126 1.49 -8.88 -11.30
CA LEU A 126 2.71 -9.48 -10.73
C LEU A 126 3.11 -10.68 -11.58
N TYR A 127 4.19 -10.53 -12.32
CA TYR A 127 4.77 -11.60 -13.11
C TYR A 127 5.79 -12.37 -12.26
N GLY A 128 5.43 -13.60 -11.89
CA GLY A 128 6.12 -14.38 -10.87
C GLY A 128 5.53 -14.17 -9.47
N PHE A 129 5.25 -15.28 -8.77
CA PHE A 129 4.61 -15.31 -7.46
C PHE A 129 5.42 -16.09 -6.43
N GLY A 130 6.73 -15.83 -6.43
CA GLY A 130 7.67 -16.23 -5.40
C GLY A 130 7.49 -15.41 -4.12
N ARG A 131 8.49 -15.41 -3.23
CA ARG A 131 8.40 -14.64 -1.97
C ARG A 131 8.17 -13.15 -2.22
N ILE A 132 8.94 -12.53 -3.12
CA ILE A 132 8.80 -11.10 -3.42
C ILE A 132 7.43 -10.78 -4.00
N GLY A 133 6.98 -11.54 -5.00
CA GLY A 133 5.64 -11.33 -5.58
C GLY A 133 4.52 -11.46 -4.55
N ARG A 134 4.58 -12.43 -3.63
CA ARG A 134 3.58 -12.57 -2.55
C ARG A 134 3.60 -11.41 -1.55
N ILE A 135 4.78 -10.91 -1.20
CA ILE A 135 4.90 -9.76 -0.29
C ILE A 135 4.35 -8.50 -0.97
N LEU A 136 4.68 -8.28 -2.23
CA LEU A 136 4.13 -7.17 -3.01
C LEU A 136 2.60 -7.28 -3.16
N ALA A 137 2.07 -8.48 -3.42
CA ALA A 137 0.63 -8.70 -3.43
C ALA A 137 -0.02 -8.27 -2.11
N ARG A 138 0.53 -8.70 -0.97
CA ARG A 138 0.04 -8.29 0.35
C ARG A 138 0.07 -6.78 0.55
N LEU A 139 1.15 -6.12 0.12
CA LEU A 139 1.29 -4.67 0.22
C LEU A 139 0.26 -3.95 -0.65
N ILE A 140 0.10 -4.35 -1.92
CA ILE A 140 -0.86 -3.73 -2.84
C ILE A 140 -2.29 -3.95 -2.32
N ILE A 141 -2.64 -5.16 -1.90
CA ILE A 141 -3.96 -5.49 -1.35
C ILE A 141 -4.24 -4.65 -0.09
N SER A 142 -3.24 -4.50 0.80
CA SER A 142 -3.41 -3.69 2.01
C SER A 142 -3.57 -2.20 1.75
N GLN A 143 -3.21 -1.75 0.56
CA GLN A 143 -3.30 -0.36 0.10
C GLN A 143 -4.40 -0.16 -0.95
N SER A 144 -5.05 -1.23 -1.41
CA SER A 144 -6.17 -1.11 -2.35
C SER A 144 -7.32 -0.35 -1.68
N GLY A 145 -7.84 0.65 -2.37
CA GLY A 145 -8.82 1.58 -1.82
C GLY A 145 -8.23 2.80 -1.09
N LEU A 146 -6.92 2.87 -0.86
CA LEU A 146 -6.28 4.00 -0.17
C LEU A 146 -6.02 5.24 -1.05
N GLY A 147 -6.68 5.38 -2.17
CA GLY A 147 -6.43 6.49 -3.11
C GLY A 147 -5.05 6.44 -3.79
N ARG A 148 -4.25 5.41 -3.54
CA ARG A 148 -2.91 5.25 -4.14
C ARG A 148 -2.93 4.75 -5.56
N GLY A 149 -4.09 4.47 -6.10
CA GLY A 149 -4.31 4.19 -7.51
C GLY A 149 -3.72 2.88 -8.04
N LEU A 150 -3.28 1.96 -7.17
CA LEU A 150 -2.78 0.64 -7.59
C LEU A 150 -3.83 -0.44 -7.33
N ASN A 151 -4.16 -1.21 -8.36
CA ASN A 151 -5.13 -2.29 -8.29
C ASN A 151 -4.51 -3.59 -8.79
N LEU A 152 -4.28 -4.55 -7.90
CA LEU A 152 -3.74 -5.86 -8.27
C LEU A 152 -4.81 -6.65 -9.03
N LYS A 153 -4.66 -6.77 -10.34
CA LYS A 153 -5.60 -7.45 -11.25
C LYS A 153 -5.24 -8.90 -11.50
N ALA A 154 -3.94 -9.17 -11.65
CA ALA A 154 -3.51 -10.52 -11.99
C ALA A 154 -2.15 -10.87 -11.42
N ILE A 155 -1.93 -12.15 -11.27
CA ILE A 155 -0.62 -12.77 -11.10
C ILE A 155 -0.37 -13.74 -12.26
N VAL A 156 0.83 -13.70 -12.82
CA VAL A 156 1.22 -14.58 -13.91
C VAL A 156 2.26 -15.58 -13.42
N VAL A 157 2.01 -16.84 -13.65
CA VAL A 157 2.85 -17.94 -13.15
C VAL A 157 2.88 -19.10 -14.15
N ARG A 158 3.86 -19.99 -14.00
CA ARG A 158 3.83 -21.26 -14.69
C ARG A 158 2.97 -22.25 -13.89
N LYS A 159 2.11 -22.99 -14.57
CA LYS A 159 1.33 -24.06 -13.94
C LYS A 159 2.29 -25.17 -13.48
N SER A 160 2.20 -25.58 -12.24
CA SER A 160 3.13 -26.59 -11.70
C SER A 160 2.50 -27.96 -11.53
N SER A 161 1.21 -28.04 -11.18
CA SER A 161 0.47 -29.29 -10.95
C SER A 161 -1.03 -29.02 -10.79
N ASP A 162 -1.81 -30.06 -10.66
CA ASP A 162 -3.18 -29.96 -10.21
C ASP A 162 -3.20 -29.39 -8.77
N GLY A 163 -4.17 -28.51 -8.47
CA GLY A 163 -4.25 -27.79 -7.18
C GLY A 163 -3.24 -26.64 -7.03
N ASP A 164 -2.58 -26.19 -8.12
CA ASP A 164 -1.63 -25.08 -8.10
C ASP A 164 -2.26 -23.78 -7.55
N LEU A 165 -3.53 -23.51 -7.87
CA LEU A 165 -4.24 -22.32 -7.43
C LEU A 165 -4.37 -22.28 -5.89
N GLU A 166 -4.84 -23.36 -5.26
CA GLU A 166 -4.96 -23.45 -3.80
C GLU A 166 -3.59 -23.39 -3.11
N LYS A 167 -2.57 -24.02 -3.70
CA LYS A 167 -1.19 -23.91 -3.22
C LYS A 167 -0.72 -22.47 -3.19
N ARG A 168 -1.00 -21.67 -4.22
CA ARG A 168 -0.62 -20.25 -4.27
C ARG A 168 -1.40 -19.41 -3.27
N ALA A 169 -2.68 -19.67 -3.09
CA ALA A 169 -3.50 -19.03 -2.07
C ALA A 169 -2.96 -19.36 -0.67
N SER A 170 -2.61 -20.63 -0.41
CA SER A 170 -2.01 -21.06 0.86
C SER A 170 -0.66 -20.36 1.14
N LEU A 171 0.19 -20.20 0.12
CA LEU A 171 1.44 -19.48 0.23
C LEU A 171 1.25 -17.97 0.44
N LEU A 172 0.15 -17.39 -0.05
CA LEU A 172 -0.21 -16.00 0.22
C LEU A 172 -0.71 -15.83 1.66
N ARG A 173 -1.44 -16.82 2.19
CA ARG A 173 -1.97 -16.80 3.57
C ARG A 173 -0.87 -16.80 4.63
N ARG A 174 0.26 -17.46 4.37
CA ARG A 174 1.33 -17.67 5.37
C ARG A 174 2.70 -17.36 4.80
N ASP A 175 3.47 -16.61 5.54
CA ASP A 175 4.88 -16.37 5.27
C ASP A 175 5.69 -16.56 6.56
N SER A 176 6.81 -17.27 6.47
CA SER A 176 7.63 -17.65 7.63
C SER A 176 8.29 -16.46 8.32
N ILE A 177 8.48 -15.35 7.61
CA ILE A 177 9.17 -14.16 8.12
C ILE A 177 8.15 -13.05 8.43
N HIS A 178 7.18 -12.83 7.52
CA HIS A 178 6.22 -11.72 7.60
C HIS A 178 4.90 -12.11 8.26
N GLY A 179 4.79 -13.36 8.70
CA GLY A 179 3.61 -13.85 9.40
C GLY A 179 2.38 -14.09 8.52
N PRO A 180 1.20 -14.25 9.12
CA PRO A 180 -0.03 -14.50 8.39
C PRO A 180 -0.47 -13.27 7.59
N PHE A 181 -1.25 -13.51 6.53
CA PHE A 181 -1.95 -12.45 5.79
C PHE A 181 -3.00 -11.78 6.70
N SER A 182 -3.07 -10.47 6.64
CA SER A 182 -4.06 -9.71 7.42
C SER A 182 -5.37 -9.60 6.65
N GLY A 183 -6.22 -10.62 6.80
CA GLY A 183 -7.51 -10.66 6.14
C GLY A 183 -7.95 -12.04 5.70
N THR A 184 -8.86 -12.09 4.74
CA THR A 184 -9.44 -13.31 4.20
C THR A 184 -8.92 -13.61 2.80
N ILE A 185 -8.68 -14.89 2.52
CA ILE A 185 -8.30 -15.37 1.19
C ILE A 185 -9.20 -16.57 0.87
N SER A 186 -9.86 -16.52 -0.27
CA SER A 186 -10.57 -17.66 -0.87
C SER A 186 -10.10 -17.89 -2.31
N VAL A 187 -10.44 -19.03 -2.84
CA VAL A 187 -10.10 -19.43 -4.20
C VAL A 187 -11.39 -19.58 -5.00
N ASP A 188 -11.38 -19.10 -6.22
CA ASP A 188 -12.40 -19.27 -7.23
C ASP A 188 -11.78 -20.12 -8.34
N GLU A 189 -12.04 -21.43 -8.29
CA GLU A 189 -11.49 -22.42 -9.23
C GLU A 189 -12.08 -22.23 -10.63
N GLU A 190 -13.36 -21.87 -10.73
CA GLU A 190 -14.05 -21.69 -12.01
C GLU A 190 -13.45 -20.53 -12.81
N ASN A 191 -13.14 -19.46 -12.12
CA ASN A 191 -12.55 -18.27 -12.73
C ASN A 191 -11.02 -18.23 -12.62
N GLU A 192 -10.37 -19.27 -12.11
CA GLU A 192 -8.93 -19.31 -11.86
C GLU A 192 -8.44 -18.05 -11.14
N ALA A 193 -9.04 -17.72 -10.01
CA ALA A 193 -8.76 -16.49 -9.30
C ALA A 193 -8.54 -16.70 -7.79
N ILE A 194 -7.78 -15.79 -7.18
CA ILE A 194 -7.65 -15.65 -5.74
C ILE A 194 -8.43 -14.39 -5.34
N ILE A 195 -9.32 -14.54 -4.37
CA ILE A 195 -10.06 -13.43 -3.78
C ILE A 195 -9.44 -13.10 -2.43
N ALA A 196 -8.79 -11.95 -2.33
CA ALA A 196 -8.11 -11.52 -1.11
C ALA A 196 -8.65 -10.16 -0.65
N ASN A 197 -9.27 -10.12 0.54
CA ASN A 197 -9.95 -8.93 1.07
C ASN A 197 -10.91 -8.29 0.05
N GLY A 198 -11.65 -9.11 -0.70
CA GLY A 198 -12.57 -8.65 -1.74
C GLY A 198 -11.91 -8.29 -3.08
N ASN A 199 -10.58 -8.28 -3.18
CA ASN A 199 -9.90 -8.07 -4.46
C ASN A 199 -9.90 -9.36 -5.26
N PHE A 200 -10.51 -9.34 -6.44
CA PHE A 200 -10.48 -10.43 -7.41
C PHE A 200 -9.15 -10.36 -8.18
N ILE A 201 -8.32 -11.36 -8.03
CA ILE A 201 -6.98 -11.45 -8.62
C ILE A 201 -6.93 -12.65 -9.54
N LYS A 202 -6.93 -12.41 -10.87
CA LYS A 202 -6.83 -13.47 -11.86
C LYS A 202 -5.47 -14.17 -11.78
N VAL A 203 -5.46 -15.47 -11.82
CA VAL A 203 -4.24 -16.27 -11.99
C VAL A 203 -4.10 -16.66 -13.45
N ILE A 204 -3.07 -16.14 -14.10
CA ILE A 204 -2.80 -16.39 -15.52
C ILE A 204 -1.61 -17.35 -15.61
N TYR A 205 -1.78 -18.39 -16.41
CA TYR A 205 -0.72 -19.36 -16.63
C TYR A 205 0.00 -19.06 -17.94
N ALA A 206 1.27 -18.71 -17.85
CA ALA A 206 2.15 -18.46 -19.01
C ALA A 206 3.59 -18.91 -18.74
N SER A 207 4.28 -19.30 -19.79
CA SER A 207 5.67 -19.74 -19.73
C SER A 207 6.68 -18.67 -20.13
N SER A 208 6.23 -17.69 -20.89
CA SER A 208 7.01 -16.57 -21.42
C SER A 208 6.27 -15.25 -21.26
N PRO A 209 7.00 -14.12 -21.09
CA PRO A 209 6.39 -12.80 -20.98
C PRO A 209 5.54 -12.39 -22.16
N ALA A 210 5.90 -12.82 -23.37
CA ALA A 210 5.24 -12.40 -24.62
C ALA A 210 3.95 -13.17 -24.95
N GLU A 211 3.53 -14.12 -24.09
CA GLU A 211 2.39 -15.02 -24.38
C GLU A 211 1.03 -14.48 -23.92
N VAL A 212 1.01 -13.38 -23.16
CA VAL A 212 -0.22 -12.94 -22.48
C VAL A 212 -0.85 -11.75 -23.18
N ASP A 213 -2.11 -11.90 -23.59
CA ASP A 213 -2.96 -10.76 -23.91
C ASP A 213 -3.73 -10.34 -22.65
N TYR A 214 -3.29 -9.28 -22.01
CA TYR A 214 -3.90 -8.78 -20.76
C TYR A 214 -5.25 -8.13 -21.02
N THR A 215 -5.49 -7.63 -22.21
CA THR A 215 -6.79 -7.01 -22.57
C THR A 215 -7.94 -8.01 -22.57
N ALA A 216 -7.66 -9.28 -22.87
CA ALA A 216 -8.62 -10.38 -22.76
C ALA A 216 -9.17 -10.57 -21.32
N TYR A 217 -8.45 -10.07 -20.32
CA TYR A 217 -8.84 -10.09 -18.92
C TYR A 217 -9.34 -8.71 -18.41
N GLY A 218 -9.59 -7.77 -19.33
CA GLY A 218 -10.00 -6.42 -18.98
C GLY A 218 -8.92 -5.58 -18.32
N ILE A 219 -7.65 -5.97 -18.47
CA ILE A 219 -6.48 -5.28 -17.89
C ILE A 219 -5.88 -4.35 -18.94
N ASN A 220 -5.84 -3.06 -18.63
CA ASN A 220 -5.38 -2.03 -19.55
C ASN A 220 -4.42 -1.06 -18.86
N ASN A 221 -3.49 -0.51 -19.64
CA ASN A 221 -2.49 0.45 -19.14
C ASN A 221 -1.75 -0.07 -17.89
N ALA A 222 -1.47 -1.38 -17.87
CA ALA A 222 -0.98 -2.08 -16.71
C ALA A 222 0.50 -1.79 -16.42
N LEU A 223 0.82 -1.77 -15.12
CA LEU A 223 2.17 -1.88 -14.60
C LEU A 223 2.47 -3.38 -14.36
N VAL A 224 3.34 -3.96 -15.16
CA VAL A 224 3.85 -5.31 -14.92
C VAL A 224 5.05 -5.24 -14.00
N ILE A 225 5.02 -5.97 -12.90
CA ILE A 225 6.14 -6.08 -11.97
C ILE A 225 6.73 -7.49 -12.10
N ASP A 226 7.92 -7.59 -12.69
CA ASP A 226 8.61 -8.87 -12.86
C ASP A 226 9.39 -9.24 -11.59
N ASN A 227 8.94 -10.32 -10.95
CA ASN A 227 9.50 -10.85 -9.72
C ASN A 227 10.24 -12.18 -9.96
N THR A 228 10.47 -12.57 -11.21
CA THR A 228 11.06 -13.86 -11.53
C THR A 228 12.57 -13.87 -11.39
N GLY A 229 13.21 -12.73 -11.61
CA GLY A 229 14.66 -12.60 -11.69
C GLY A 229 15.29 -13.32 -12.89
N LYS A 230 14.46 -13.83 -13.81
CA LYS A 230 14.90 -14.53 -15.00
C LYS A 230 15.33 -13.56 -16.11
N TRP A 231 14.49 -12.58 -16.40
CA TRP A 231 14.76 -11.51 -17.36
C TRP A 231 15.24 -10.28 -16.59
N ARG A 232 16.51 -9.91 -16.75
CA ARG A 232 17.12 -8.82 -15.97
C ARG A 232 17.76 -7.73 -16.83
N ASP A 233 17.69 -7.88 -18.14
CA ASP A 233 18.14 -6.90 -19.13
C ASP A 233 16.94 -6.24 -19.83
N ALA A 234 17.21 -5.14 -20.51
CA ALA A 234 16.18 -4.37 -21.20
C ALA A 234 15.48 -5.19 -22.29
N GLU A 235 16.21 -6.02 -23.02
CA GLU A 235 15.66 -6.85 -24.10
C GLU A 235 14.68 -7.90 -23.57
N GLY A 236 15.06 -8.61 -22.52
CA GLY A 236 14.21 -9.62 -21.88
C GLY A 236 12.94 -9.02 -21.30
N LEU A 237 13.04 -7.86 -20.64
CA LEU A 237 11.90 -7.18 -20.05
C LEU A 237 11.03 -6.49 -21.09
N ALA A 238 11.57 -6.06 -22.22
CA ALA A 238 10.81 -5.48 -23.33
C ALA A 238 9.79 -6.46 -23.94
N GLN A 239 9.94 -7.77 -23.70
CA GLN A 239 8.95 -8.77 -24.11
C GLN A 239 7.59 -8.51 -23.45
N HIS A 240 7.54 -8.01 -22.21
CA HIS A 240 6.29 -7.62 -21.54
C HIS A 240 5.59 -6.47 -22.27
N LEU A 241 6.34 -5.50 -22.81
CA LEU A 241 5.77 -4.36 -23.52
C LEU A 241 5.12 -4.73 -24.86
N LYS A 242 5.44 -5.93 -25.41
CA LYS A 242 4.80 -6.44 -26.61
C LYS A 242 3.39 -6.98 -26.35
N CYS A 243 3.05 -7.21 -25.07
CA CYS A 243 1.76 -7.73 -24.66
C CYS A 243 0.70 -6.63 -24.68
N PRO A 244 -0.47 -6.86 -25.32
CA PRO A 244 -1.59 -5.93 -25.24
C PRO A 244 -1.97 -5.65 -23.79
N GLY A 245 -2.21 -4.37 -23.48
CA GLY A 245 -2.61 -3.93 -22.14
C GLY A 245 -1.46 -3.50 -21.21
N VAL A 246 -0.20 -3.70 -21.59
CA VAL A 246 0.97 -3.31 -20.76
C VAL A 246 1.45 -1.92 -21.14
N ALA A 247 1.68 -1.08 -20.12
CA ALA A 247 2.21 0.28 -20.28
C ALA A 247 3.63 0.43 -19.78
N ARG A 248 3.96 -0.21 -18.65
CA ARG A 248 5.28 -0.11 -18.00
C ARG A 248 5.68 -1.43 -17.35
N VAL A 249 6.99 -1.61 -17.17
CA VAL A 249 7.59 -2.78 -16.54
C VAL A 249 8.53 -2.34 -15.42
N VAL A 250 8.40 -2.98 -14.26
CA VAL A 250 9.33 -2.81 -13.14
C VAL A 250 9.94 -4.16 -12.80
N LEU A 251 11.25 -4.21 -12.80
CA LEU A 251 12.02 -5.37 -12.35
C LEU A 251 12.29 -5.26 -10.83
N THR A 252 12.01 -6.29 -10.06
CA THR A 252 12.31 -6.35 -8.61
C THR A 252 13.63 -7.04 -8.28
N ALA A 253 14.62 -6.91 -9.17
CA ALA A 253 15.95 -7.45 -9.02
C ALA A 253 16.96 -6.48 -9.62
N PRO A 254 18.26 -6.60 -9.31
CA PRO A 254 19.29 -5.81 -9.97
C PRO A 254 19.28 -6.06 -11.47
N SER A 255 19.27 -4.98 -12.25
CA SER A 255 19.33 -5.03 -13.70
C SER A 255 20.70 -5.51 -14.19
N LYS A 256 20.71 -6.03 -15.41
CA LYS A 256 21.93 -6.25 -16.20
C LYS A 256 21.96 -5.21 -17.31
N GLY A 257 23.13 -4.65 -17.58
CA GLY A 257 23.32 -3.61 -18.61
C GLY A 257 22.82 -2.23 -18.15
N GLU A 258 22.65 -1.35 -19.11
CA GLU A 258 22.29 0.06 -18.91
C GLU A 258 20.77 0.23 -18.71
N MET A 259 20.28 -0.11 -17.54
CA MET A 259 18.89 0.12 -17.17
C MET A 259 18.82 1.02 -15.92
N LYS A 260 17.89 1.95 -15.88
CA LYS A 260 17.71 2.81 -14.74
C LYS A 260 17.36 1.99 -13.50
N ASN A 261 18.24 2.02 -12.50
CA ASN A 261 18.02 1.47 -11.17
C ASN A 261 17.51 2.56 -10.25
N VAL A 262 16.35 2.35 -9.64
CA VAL A 262 15.67 3.37 -8.84
C VAL A 262 15.61 2.94 -7.38
N VAL A 263 16.03 3.84 -6.50
CA VAL A 263 15.86 3.74 -5.04
C VAL A 263 14.96 4.87 -4.58
N TYR A 264 13.82 4.52 -3.98
CA TYR A 264 12.85 5.50 -3.50
C TYR A 264 13.46 6.39 -2.40
N GLY A 265 13.23 7.69 -2.51
CA GLY A 265 13.82 8.69 -1.61
C GLY A 265 15.22 9.17 -2.03
N VAL A 266 15.86 8.51 -3.00
CA VAL A 266 17.20 8.86 -3.49
C VAL A 266 17.14 9.45 -4.90
N ASN A 267 16.71 8.66 -5.86
CA ASN A 267 16.65 9.06 -7.28
C ASN A 267 15.31 8.72 -7.96
N HIS A 268 14.25 8.54 -7.19
CA HIS A 268 12.92 8.24 -7.76
C HIS A 268 12.33 9.40 -8.55
N THR A 269 12.78 10.62 -8.32
CA THR A 269 12.42 11.83 -9.07
C THR A 269 13.02 11.86 -10.48
N ASP A 270 14.00 11.02 -10.77
CA ASP A 270 14.66 10.93 -12.06
C ASP A 270 13.91 10.04 -13.06
N ILE A 271 12.77 9.45 -12.62
CA ILE A 271 11.90 8.66 -13.49
C ILE A 271 11.17 9.60 -14.45
N LEU A 272 11.35 9.37 -15.74
CA LEU A 272 10.71 10.13 -16.80
C LEU A 272 9.52 9.35 -17.40
N ASP A 273 8.68 10.04 -18.15
CA ASP A 273 7.51 9.41 -18.79
C ASP A 273 7.89 8.42 -19.91
N GLU A 274 9.04 8.62 -20.54
CA GLU A 274 9.63 7.70 -21.50
C GLU A 274 10.25 6.44 -20.86
N ASP A 275 10.54 6.43 -19.57
CA ASP A 275 11.07 5.25 -18.87
C ASP A 275 10.00 4.15 -18.77
N LYS A 276 9.90 3.32 -19.79
CA LYS A 276 8.93 2.22 -19.85
C LYS A 276 9.38 0.99 -19.08
N ILE A 277 10.69 0.84 -18.86
CA ILE A 277 11.31 -0.26 -18.14
C ILE A 277 12.28 0.30 -17.11
N ILE A 278 12.07 -0.01 -15.84
CA ILE A 278 12.96 0.37 -14.75
C ILE A 278 13.23 -0.82 -13.82
N SER A 279 14.33 -0.74 -13.09
CA SER A 279 14.65 -1.68 -12.01
C SER A 279 14.47 -0.99 -10.65
N ALA A 280 13.86 -1.69 -9.71
CA ALA A 280 13.80 -1.28 -8.30
C ALA A 280 15.11 -1.59 -7.55
N ALA A 281 16.20 -1.85 -8.27
CA ALA A 281 17.52 -2.16 -7.75
C ALA A 281 17.57 -3.43 -6.88
N SER A 282 18.66 -3.65 -6.16
CA SER A 282 18.82 -4.80 -5.26
C SER A 282 18.33 -4.46 -3.83
N CYS A 283 18.05 -5.49 -3.05
CA CYS A 283 17.76 -5.34 -1.63
C CYS A 283 18.91 -4.66 -0.87
N THR A 284 20.15 -4.97 -1.21
CA THR A 284 21.35 -4.35 -0.63
C THR A 284 21.45 -2.87 -1.00
N THR A 285 21.22 -2.53 -2.27
CA THR A 285 21.20 -1.14 -2.74
C THR A 285 20.12 -0.34 -2.01
N ASN A 286 18.91 -0.88 -1.89
CA ASN A 286 17.82 -0.22 -1.16
C ASN A 286 18.10 -0.07 0.34
N ALA A 287 18.91 -0.94 0.93
CA ALA A 287 19.29 -0.84 2.34
C ALA A 287 20.36 0.23 2.60
N ILE A 288 21.38 0.31 1.72
CA ILE A 288 22.56 1.16 1.99
C ILE A 288 22.45 2.57 1.39
N THR A 289 21.89 2.71 0.19
CA THR A 289 21.90 3.98 -0.54
C THR A 289 21.18 5.12 0.20
N PRO A 290 20.02 4.91 0.86
CA PRO A 290 19.39 5.95 1.67
C PRO A 290 20.25 6.43 2.84
N VAL A 291 21.04 5.52 3.44
CA VAL A 291 21.96 5.87 4.52
C VAL A 291 23.11 6.74 3.98
N LEU A 292 23.70 6.31 2.86
CA LEU A 292 24.77 7.07 2.20
C LEU A 292 24.29 8.46 1.76
N LYS A 293 23.05 8.54 1.23
CA LYS A 293 22.47 9.83 0.86
C LYS A 293 22.34 10.80 2.04
N VAL A 294 21.88 10.30 3.19
CA VAL A 294 21.78 11.14 4.40
C VAL A 294 23.15 11.62 4.85
N LEU A 295 24.18 10.78 4.74
CA LEU A 295 25.56 11.18 5.06
C LEU A 295 26.08 12.22 4.06
N ASP A 296 25.89 12.00 2.77
CA ASP A 296 26.31 12.92 1.70
C ASP A 296 25.60 14.29 1.80
N ASP A 297 24.32 14.30 2.15
CA ASP A 297 23.54 15.55 2.33
C ASP A 297 23.97 16.34 3.59
N LYS A 298 24.64 15.70 4.54
CA LYS A 298 24.97 16.31 5.85
C LYS A 298 26.46 16.67 6.00
N TYR A 299 27.35 15.97 5.33
CA TYR A 299 28.80 16.08 5.47
C TYR A 299 29.50 16.33 4.14
#